data_836b3868d26ba3789b8bc5be0239b9b1
#
_entry.id   836b3868d26ba3789b8bc5be0239b9b1
#
_cell.length_a   1.000
_cell.length_b   1.000
_cell.length_c   1.000
_cell.angle_alpha   90.00
_cell.angle_beta   90.00
_cell.angle_gamma   90.00
#
_symmetry.space_group_name_H-M   'P 1'
#
loop_
_entity.id
_entity.type
_entity.pdbx_description
1 polymer ?
#
loop_
_entity_poly.entity_id
_entity_poly.type
_entity_poly.pdbx_seq_one_letter_code
_entity_poly.pdbx_strand_id
1 'polypeptide(L)'
;MKKYIFKLILSTFLLSSIYLNSQEFTVTSNLENLKIEVGEIFEPITNVLDKDGNKVECPNIIYYNKNGALNWDEGISVNRRRGTIKGEVPGQHKIIALCVGLPAGRVSRDFDVTVNYAKPKELQVNLSRETVYTGTYVPLQYKVVDAYGFTRFDADIKISSDNDLVEIDNLNNVKAVKPGNARLKVELDGISTSLSFKIKETPISKLSINADMDVARTGDVVKFTTTAYDSKGNKVADAPLNYSFSGDSFDKSTTAAGLIKDDGRFVAETAGKYLITVTAGEKSISKPLV
;
A
#
# COMPACT_ATOMS: atom_id res chain seq x y z
N MET A 1 73.44 -25.66 52.13
CA MET A 1 72.13 -25.42 51.55
C MET A 1 71.79 -23.96 51.78
N LYS A 2 71.92 -23.11 50.73
CA LYS A 2 71.64 -21.67 50.82
C LYS A 2 70.27 -21.42 50.21
N LYS A 3 69.32 -20.91 50.98
CA LYS A 3 67.97 -20.49 50.54
C LYS A 3 68.15 -19.08 49.97
N TYR A 4 67.88 -18.93 48.70
CA TYR A 4 67.72 -17.62 48.05
C TYR A 4 66.26 -17.16 48.19
N ILE A 5 66.04 -16.07 48.91
CA ILE A 5 64.81 -15.35 49.05
C ILE A 5 64.72 -14.39 47.88
N PHE A 6 63.80 -14.66 46.93
CA PHE A 6 63.50 -13.77 45.81
C PHE A 6 62.54 -12.70 46.33
N LYS A 7 62.96 -11.44 46.49
CA LYS A 7 62.05 -10.32 46.73
C LYS A 7 61.38 -9.93 45.44
N LEU A 8 60.08 -10.23 45.33
CA LEU A 8 59.22 -9.74 44.26
C LEU A 8 58.87 -8.28 44.59
N ILE A 9 59.45 -7.34 43.85
CA ILE A 9 59.04 -5.95 43.86
C ILE A 9 57.79 -5.82 43.00
N LEU A 10 56.62 -5.71 43.66
CA LEU A 10 55.33 -5.44 43.00
C LEU A 10 55.30 -3.94 42.66
N SER A 11 55.68 -3.62 41.43
CA SER A 11 55.49 -2.29 40.84
C SER A 11 54.02 -2.09 40.59
N THR A 12 53.32 -1.39 41.46
CA THR A 12 51.98 -0.88 41.25
C THR A 12 52.06 0.22 40.20
N PHE A 13 51.83 -0.18 38.92
CA PHE A 13 51.49 0.76 37.86
C PHE A 13 50.09 1.32 38.17
N LEU A 14 50.04 2.51 38.71
CA LEU A 14 48.84 3.35 38.73
C LEU A 14 48.51 3.68 37.26
N LEU A 15 47.69 2.83 36.63
CA LEU A 15 46.94 3.20 35.47
C LEU A 15 45.94 4.29 35.91
N SER A 16 46.37 5.55 35.82
CA SER A 16 45.44 6.65 35.76
C SER A 16 44.55 6.41 34.52
N SER A 17 43.37 5.89 34.75
CA SER A 17 42.32 5.91 33.76
C SER A 17 42.06 7.37 33.42
N ILE A 18 42.65 7.80 32.30
CA ILE A 18 42.27 9.02 31.65
C ILE A 18 40.83 8.73 31.20
N TYR A 19 39.87 9.17 32.03
CA TYR A 19 38.49 9.31 31.55
C TYR A 19 38.57 10.38 30.45
N LEU A 20 38.69 9.91 29.22
CA LEU A 20 38.30 10.69 28.05
C LEU A 20 36.82 10.98 28.28
N ASN A 21 36.52 12.16 28.82
CA ASN A 21 35.19 12.73 28.74
C ASN A 21 34.85 12.83 27.25
N SER A 22 34.26 11.81 26.68
CA SER A 22 33.68 11.92 25.37
C SER A 22 32.58 12.98 25.50
N GLN A 23 32.84 14.18 25.02
CA GLN A 23 31.80 15.19 24.89
C GLN A 23 30.72 14.59 24.02
N GLU A 24 29.61 14.21 24.62
CA GLU A 24 28.47 13.64 23.94
C GLU A 24 27.73 14.82 23.29
N PHE A 25 27.78 14.88 21.98
CA PHE A 25 27.05 15.87 21.20
C PHE A 25 25.78 15.26 20.63
N THR A 26 24.72 16.05 20.60
CA THR A 26 23.44 15.68 20.01
C THR A 26 23.12 16.60 18.84
N VAL A 27 22.71 16.02 17.71
CA VAL A 27 22.23 16.76 16.54
C VAL A 27 20.73 16.90 16.61
N THR A 28 20.20 18.10 16.47
CA THR A 28 18.77 18.40 16.37
C THR A 28 18.50 19.16 15.08
N SER A 29 17.33 18.92 14.44
CA SER A 29 16.99 19.59 13.19
C SER A 29 15.46 19.68 13.02
N ASN A 30 15.02 20.65 12.22
CA ASN A 30 13.66 20.73 11.71
C ASN A 30 13.35 19.66 10.64
N LEU A 31 14.29 18.73 10.39
CA LEU A 31 14.07 17.49 9.65
C LEU A 31 13.26 16.45 10.43
N GLU A 32 13.14 16.61 11.75
CA GLU A 32 12.40 15.68 12.62
C GLU A 32 10.92 15.60 12.19
N ASN A 33 10.47 14.42 11.75
CA ASN A 33 9.12 14.18 11.23
C ASN A 33 8.72 15.10 10.04
N LEU A 34 9.69 15.55 9.26
CA LEU A 34 9.45 16.44 8.12
C LEU A 34 8.57 15.74 7.08
N LYS A 35 7.59 16.49 6.57
CA LYS A 35 6.76 16.11 5.42
C LYS A 35 6.88 17.18 4.37
N ILE A 36 7.28 16.81 3.17
CA ILE A 36 7.36 17.67 1.98
C ILE A 36 6.62 17.01 0.81
N GLU A 37 6.27 17.78 -0.19
CA GLU A 37 5.73 17.24 -1.44
C GLU A 37 6.84 16.95 -2.46
N VAL A 38 6.56 16.10 -3.44
CA VAL A 38 7.43 15.92 -4.59
C VAL A 38 7.65 17.29 -5.25
N GLY A 39 8.92 17.58 -5.58
CA GLY A 39 9.34 18.85 -6.17
C GLY A 39 9.58 19.98 -5.18
N GLU A 40 9.12 19.88 -3.94
CA GLU A 40 9.34 20.88 -2.91
C GLU A 40 10.80 20.92 -2.47
N ILE A 41 11.33 22.15 -2.32
CA ILE A 41 12.69 22.40 -1.82
C ILE A 41 12.59 22.91 -0.38
N PHE A 42 13.30 22.24 0.52
CA PHE A 42 13.32 22.56 1.94
C PHE A 42 14.74 22.91 2.40
N GLU A 43 14.85 23.92 3.29
CA GLU A 43 16.11 24.34 3.91
C GLU A 43 16.18 23.83 5.34
N PRO A 44 17.00 22.79 5.62
CA PRO A 44 17.16 22.28 6.97
C PRO A 44 17.85 23.30 7.88
N ILE A 45 17.33 23.40 9.10
CA ILE A 45 17.97 24.13 10.21
C ILE A 45 18.45 23.09 11.21
N THR A 46 19.76 22.93 11.31
CA THR A 46 20.37 21.92 12.19
C THR A 46 21.23 22.60 13.26
N ASN A 47 21.07 22.15 14.50
CA ASN A 47 21.87 22.59 15.64
C ASN A 47 22.61 21.39 16.24
N VAL A 48 23.77 21.65 16.80
CA VAL A 48 24.52 20.71 17.64
C VAL A 48 24.42 21.18 19.06
N LEU A 49 24.11 20.27 19.98
CA LEU A 49 24.01 20.53 21.40
C LEU A 49 25.10 19.73 22.14
N ASP A 50 25.68 20.31 23.18
CA ASP A 50 26.54 19.59 24.12
C ASP A 50 25.69 18.75 25.12
N LYS A 51 26.37 18.05 26.02
CA LYS A 51 25.72 17.23 27.06
C LYS A 51 24.80 18.02 28.00
N ASP A 52 25.02 19.32 28.14
CA ASP A 52 24.26 20.20 29.01
C ASP A 52 23.11 20.91 28.25
N GLY A 53 22.94 20.61 26.94
CA GLY A 53 21.89 21.15 26.08
C GLY A 53 22.21 22.52 25.49
N ASN A 54 23.44 23.04 25.66
CA ASN A 54 23.83 24.31 25.06
C ASN A 54 24.18 24.14 23.59
N LYS A 55 23.87 25.15 22.78
CA LYS A 55 24.26 25.16 21.37
C LYS A 55 25.75 25.28 21.21
N VAL A 56 26.31 24.41 20.38
CA VAL A 56 27.70 24.42 19.97
C VAL A 56 27.78 24.78 18.50
N GLU A 57 28.69 25.70 18.17
CA GLU A 57 28.92 26.07 16.78
C GLU A 57 29.49 24.87 15.99
N CYS A 58 28.84 24.49 14.95
CA CYS A 58 29.32 23.48 14.01
C CYS A 58 29.97 24.17 12.81
N PRO A 59 31.28 24.00 12.59
CA PRO A 59 31.97 24.66 11.48
C PRO A 59 31.41 24.26 10.09
N ASN A 60 30.97 23.04 9.94
CA ASN A 60 30.43 22.57 8.68
C ASN A 60 29.34 21.48 8.86
N ILE A 61 28.11 21.80 8.48
CA ILE A 61 26.99 20.85 8.45
C ILE A 61 26.81 20.36 7.02
N ILE A 62 26.82 19.03 6.85
CA ILE A 62 26.68 18.36 5.55
C ILE A 62 25.48 17.42 5.63
N TYR A 63 24.64 17.44 4.59
CA TYR A 63 23.51 16.54 4.45
C TYR A 63 23.78 15.45 3.43
N TYR A 64 23.29 14.24 3.72
CA TYR A 64 23.37 13.07 2.85
C TYR A 64 22.02 12.39 2.74
N ASN A 65 21.69 11.93 1.55
CA ASN A 65 20.50 11.14 1.22
C ASN A 65 20.88 9.66 1.11
N LYS A 66 21.42 9.07 2.16
CA LYS A 66 21.84 7.66 2.16
C LYS A 66 20.83 6.76 2.84
N ASN A 67 20.47 5.67 2.16
CA ASN A 67 19.75 4.56 2.75
C ASN A 67 20.74 3.41 3.02
N GLY A 68 21.31 3.40 4.25
CA GLY A 68 22.35 2.46 4.65
C GLY A 68 23.76 2.87 4.19
N ALA A 69 24.73 1.95 4.33
CA ALA A 69 26.16 2.27 4.17
C ALA A 69 26.59 2.53 2.72
N LEU A 70 25.89 1.97 1.74
CA LEU A 70 26.34 1.94 0.33
C LEU A 70 25.34 2.52 -0.68
N ASN A 71 24.06 2.69 -0.32
CA ASN A 71 23.03 3.09 -1.27
C ASN A 71 22.62 4.55 -1.05
N TRP A 72 22.53 5.31 -2.14
CA TRP A 72 21.90 6.61 -2.16
C TRP A 72 20.39 6.43 -2.23
N ASP A 73 19.66 7.30 -1.51
CA ASP A 73 18.20 7.35 -1.61
C ASP A 73 17.82 8.26 -2.79
N GLU A 74 17.33 7.68 -3.88
CA GLU A 74 16.93 8.41 -5.08
C GLU A 74 15.62 9.19 -4.90
N GLY A 75 14.85 8.91 -3.84
CA GLY A 75 13.59 9.58 -3.55
C GLY A 75 13.73 10.97 -2.95
N ILE A 76 14.96 11.34 -2.55
CA ILE A 76 15.27 12.68 -2.02
C ILE A 76 16.65 13.11 -2.49
N SER A 77 16.77 14.30 -3.03
CA SER A 77 18.05 14.86 -3.47
C SER A 77 18.57 15.92 -2.52
N VAL A 78 19.91 16.04 -2.43
CA VAL A 78 20.61 17.01 -1.58
C VAL A 78 21.47 17.92 -2.42
N ASN A 79 21.21 19.22 -2.35
CA ASN A 79 22.09 20.24 -2.90
C ASN A 79 23.14 20.64 -1.86
N ARG A 80 24.32 20.04 -1.92
CA ARG A 80 25.41 20.26 -0.93
C ARG A 80 25.93 21.69 -0.88
N ARG A 81 25.82 22.47 -1.97
CA ARG A 81 26.30 23.88 -2.01
C ARG A 81 25.36 24.80 -1.27
N ARG A 82 24.04 24.55 -1.35
CA ARG A 82 23.00 25.38 -0.75
C ARG A 82 22.53 24.82 0.60
N GLY A 83 22.87 23.57 0.93
CA GLY A 83 22.36 22.89 2.12
C GLY A 83 20.86 22.55 2.03
N THR A 84 20.27 22.54 0.83
CA THR A 84 18.84 22.27 0.63
C THR A 84 18.57 20.81 0.26
N ILE A 85 17.40 20.34 0.58
CA ILE A 85 16.89 19.04 0.18
C ILE A 85 15.66 19.22 -0.72
N LYS A 86 15.38 18.24 -1.60
CA LYS A 86 14.21 18.25 -2.49
C LYS A 86 13.60 16.85 -2.54
N GLY A 87 12.28 16.76 -2.42
CA GLY A 87 11.53 15.51 -2.64
C GLY A 87 11.51 15.15 -4.13
N GLU A 88 11.93 13.94 -4.48
CA GLU A 88 11.94 13.46 -5.87
C GLU A 88 10.94 12.34 -6.12
N VAL A 89 10.74 11.43 -5.15
CA VAL A 89 9.80 10.30 -5.26
C VAL A 89 8.98 10.18 -3.98
N PRO A 90 7.65 9.97 -4.06
CA PRO A 90 6.82 9.79 -2.87
C PRO A 90 7.25 8.56 -2.05
N GLY A 91 7.24 8.68 -0.72
CA GLY A 91 7.61 7.59 0.18
C GLY A 91 8.31 8.07 1.45
N GLN A 92 8.85 7.09 2.18
CA GLN A 92 9.68 7.31 3.37
C GLN A 92 11.15 7.31 2.96
N HIS A 93 11.84 8.37 3.31
CA HIS A 93 13.24 8.58 2.93
C HIS A 93 14.06 8.96 4.15
N LYS A 94 15.39 8.87 4.02
CA LYS A 94 16.31 9.17 5.11
C LYS A 94 17.32 10.27 4.72
N ILE A 95 17.46 11.26 5.59
CA ILE A 95 18.50 12.28 5.53
C ILE A 95 19.41 12.15 6.74
N ILE A 96 20.70 12.16 6.49
CA ILE A 96 21.73 12.21 7.53
C ILE A 96 22.25 13.63 7.61
N ALA A 97 22.13 14.26 8.77
CA ALA A 97 22.82 15.50 9.08
C ALA A 97 24.13 15.18 9.80
N LEU A 98 25.25 15.60 9.23
CA LEU A 98 26.59 15.38 9.74
C LEU A 98 27.25 16.71 10.04
N CYS A 99 27.66 16.91 11.28
CA CYS A 99 28.56 17.99 11.68
C CYS A 99 30.01 17.49 11.68
N VAL A 100 30.88 18.23 11.01
CA VAL A 100 32.32 17.97 10.99
C VAL A 100 33.10 19.20 11.49
N GLY A 101 34.25 18.95 12.11
CA GLY A 101 35.15 20.00 12.64
C GLY A 101 34.95 20.35 14.11
N LEU A 102 34.14 19.55 14.84
CA LEU A 102 34.06 19.66 16.28
C LEU A 102 35.38 19.20 16.95
N PRO A 103 35.73 19.70 18.15
CA PRO A 103 36.90 19.22 18.89
C PRO A 103 36.90 17.69 19.11
N ALA A 104 35.74 17.09 19.26
CA ALA A 104 35.55 15.64 19.37
C ALA A 104 35.46 14.91 18.01
N GLY A 105 35.70 15.60 16.90
CA GLY A 105 35.70 15.05 15.54
C GLY A 105 34.41 15.32 14.79
N ARG A 106 33.51 14.33 14.71
CA ARG A 106 32.26 14.42 13.95
C ARG A 106 31.10 13.83 14.73
N VAL A 107 29.90 14.37 14.50
CA VAL A 107 28.65 13.84 15.04
C VAL A 107 27.60 13.84 13.93
N SER A 108 26.75 12.83 13.88
CA SER A 108 25.67 12.74 12.91
C SER A 108 24.39 12.20 13.53
N ARG A 109 23.27 12.52 12.89
CA ARG A 109 21.97 11.93 13.21
C ARG A 109 21.18 11.70 11.94
N ASP A 110 20.46 10.57 11.91
CA ASP A 110 19.54 10.20 10.85
C ASP A 110 18.16 10.78 11.15
N PHE A 111 17.50 11.28 10.11
CA PHE A 111 16.14 11.80 10.16
C PHE A 111 15.30 11.12 9.10
N ASP A 112 14.12 10.64 9.49
CA ASP A 112 13.14 10.11 8.56
C ASP A 112 12.31 11.27 8.01
N VAL A 113 12.23 11.34 6.67
CA VAL A 113 11.51 12.38 5.93
C VAL A 113 10.45 11.72 5.07
N THR A 114 9.22 12.21 5.14
CA THR A 114 8.13 11.76 4.27
C THR A 114 8.02 12.68 3.07
N VAL A 115 8.14 12.13 1.87
CA VAL A 115 7.80 12.81 0.63
C VAL A 115 6.40 12.40 0.23
N ASN A 116 5.47 13.35 0.22
CA ASN A 116 4.07 13.13 -0.18
C ASN A 116 3.91 13.31 -1.69
N TYR A 117 2.84 12.74 -2.26
CA TYR A 117 2.44 13.04 -3.62
C TYR A 117 2.12 14.53 -3.76
N ALA A 118 2.42 15.08 -4.92
CA ALA A 118 1.97 16.40 -5.30
C ALA A 118 0.45 16.41 -5.58
N LYS A 119 -0.11 17.60 -5.86
CA LYS A 119 -1.53 17.73 -6.21
C LYS A 119 -1.90 16.84 -7.39
N PRO A 120 -3.09 16.22 -7.39
CA PRO A 120 -3.53 15.40 -8.51
C PRO A 120 -3.69 16.28 -9.77
N LYS A 121 -3.24 15.74 -10.89
CA LYS A 121 -3.34 16.37 -12.22
C LYS A 121 -4.34 15.67 -13.11
N GLU A 122 -4.40 14.35 -13.02
CA GLU A 122 -5.23 13.52 -13.89
C GLU A 122 -5.96 12.46 -13.07
N LEU A 123 -7.24 12.29 -13.38
CA LEU A 123 -8.10 11.26 -12.82
C LEU A 123 -8.74 10.46 -13.96
N GLN A 124 -8.30 9.25 -14.17
CA GLN A 124 -8.85 8.30 -15.12
C GLN A 124 -9.78 7.34 -14.41
N VAL A 125 -10.95 7.07 -14.98
CA VAL A 125 -11.93 6.12 -14.42
C VAL A 125 -12.51 5.23 -15.50
N ASN A 126 -12.69 3.95 -15.17
CA ASN A 126 -13.29 2.94 -16.04
C ASN A 126 -14.12 1.96 -15.19
N LEU A 127 -15.09 1.32 -15.80
CA LEU A 127 -15.69 0.12 -15.23
C LEU A 127 -14.87 -1.11 -15.64
N SER A 128 -14.83 -2.11 -14.77
CA SER A 128 -14.14 -3.38 -15.05
C SER A 128 -14.81 -4.18 -16.19
N ARG A 129 -16.02 -3.79 -16.64
CA ARG A 129 -16.80 -4.43 -17.70
C ARG A 129 -17.43 -3.38 -18.61
N GLU A 130 -17.41 -3.63 -19.91
CA GLU A 130 -18.03 -2.73 -20.90
C GLU A 130 -19.57 -2.81 -20.91
N THR A 131 -20.13 -3.99 -20.62
CA THR A 131 -21.58 -4.20 -20.55
C THR A 131 -22.00 -4.38 -19.10
N VAL A 132 -22.90 -3.52 -18.65
CA VAL A 132 -23.49 -3.57 -17.31
C VAL A 132 -24.95 -4.00 -17.42
N TYR A 133 -25.36 -4.93 -16.56
CA TYR A 133 -26.75 -5.41 -16.50
C TYR A 133 -27.35 -5.09 -15.13
N THR A 134 -28.68 -4.92 -15.08
CA THR A 134 -29.40 -4.75 -13.81
C THR A 134 -29.09 -5.89 -12.84
N GLY A 135 -28.94 -5.56 -11.56
CA GLY A 135 -28.63 -6.50 -10.47
C GLY A 135 -27.14 -6.85 -10.35
N THR A 136 -26.24 -6.29 -11.17
CA THR A 136 -24.80 -6.58 -11.08
C THR A 136 -24.03 -5.52 -10.32
N TYR A 137 -22.99 -5.97 -9.59
CA TYR A 137 -21.96 -5.12 -9.03
C TYR A 137 -20.76 -5.07 -9.96
N VAL A 138 -20.29 -3.88 -10.27
CA VAL A 138 -19.13 -3.68 -11.13
C VAL A 138 -18.13 -2.79 -10.39
N PRO A 139 -16.90 -3.29 -10.12
CA PRO A 139 -15.87 -2.47 -9.52
C PRO A 139 -15.51 -1.29 -10.41
N LEU A 140 -15.46 -0.09 -9.82
CA LEU A 140 -14.91 1.08 -10.48
C LEU A 140 -13.39 1.00 -10.41
N GLN A 141 -12.74 1.02 -11.57
CA GLN A 141 -11.29 1.12 -11.67
C GLN A 141 -10.91 2.58 -11.86
N TYR A 142 -9.93 3.05 -11.13
CA TYR A 142 -9.42 4.40 -11.28
C TYR A 142 -7.90 4.45 -11.19
N LYS A 143 -7.35 5.47 -11.82
CA LYS A 143 -5.92 5.81 -11.72
C LYS A 143 -5.81 7.31 -11.54
N VAL A 144 -5.07 7.71 -10.51
CA VAL A 144 -4.75 9.11 -10.24
C VAL A 144 -3.28 9.34 -10.52
N VAL A 145 -2.98 10.39 -11.27
CA VAL A 145 -1.59 10.81 -11.55
C VAL A 145 -1.40 12.21 -11.01
N ASP A 146 -0.32 12.44 -10.28
CA ASP A 146 0.02 13.74 -9.72
C ASP A 146 0.65 14.70 -10.76
N ALA A 147 0.97 15.92 -10.34
CA ALA A 147 1.56 16.95 -11.19
C ALA A 147 2.94 16.57 -11.74
N TYR A 148 3.64 15.64 -11.12
CA TYR A 148 4.95 15.15 -11.53
C TYR A 148 4.92 13.80 -12.25
N GLY A 149 3.73 13.21 -12.46
CA GLY A 149 3.54 11.98 -13.21
C GLY A 149 3.55 10.69 -12.36
N PHE A 150 3.59 10.79 -11.04
CA PHE A 150 3.51 9.63 -10.16
C PHE A 150 2.06 9.16 -10.00
N THR A 151 1.86 7.84 -10.06
CA THR A 151 0.57 7.24 -9.73
C THR A 151 0.37 7.33 -8.22
N ARG A 152 -0.73 7.95 -7.80
CA ARG A 152 -1.09 8.10 -6.38
C ARG A 152 -1.82 6.87 -5.90
N PHE A 153 -1.29 6.24 -4.84
CA PHE A 153 -1.91 5.11 -4.14
C PHE A 153 -2.65 5.52 -2.86
N ASP A 154 -2.56 6.80 -2.48
CA ASP A 154 -3.21 7.41 -1.33
C ASP A 154 -4.53 8.13 -1.68
N ALA A 155 -5.01 7.97 -2.91
CA ALA A 155 -6.16 8.71 -3.41
C ALA A 155 -7.47 8.21 -2.79
N ASP A 156 -8.17 9.09 -2.09
CA ASP A 156 -9.52 8.87 -1.55
C ASP A 156 -10.54 9.58 -2.47
N ILE A 157 -11.08 8.84 -3.44
CA ILE A 157 -12.02 9.36 -4.42
C ILE A 157 -13.44 9.44 -3.85
N LYS A 158 -14.19 10.46 -4.29
CA LYS A 158 -15.63 10.59 -4.03
C LYS A 158 -16.40 10.29 -5.29
N ILE A 159 -17.37 9.37 -5.22
CA ILE A 159 -18.19 8.94 -6.34
C ILE A 159 -19.63 9.35 -6.07
N SER A 160 -20.28 9.93 -7.07
CA SER A 160 -21.71 10.25 -7.02
C SER A 160 -22.40 9.87 -8.34
N SER A 161 -23.69 9.67 -8.29
CA SER A 161 -24.53 9.42 -9.48
C SER A 161 -25.56 10.52 -9.63
N ASP A 162 -25.83 10.93 -10.86
CA ASP A 162 -26.83 11.94 -11.19
C ASP A 162 -28.28 11.39 -11.15
N ASN A 163 -28.44 10.06 -11.02
CA ASN A 163 -29.75 9.40 -11.07
C ASN A 163 -29.80 8.16 -10.18
N ASP A 164 -31.00 7.57 -10.05
CA ASP A 164 -31.29 6.39 -9.23
C ASP A 164 -31.08 5.05 -9.98
N LEU A 165 -30.34 5.07 -11.09
CA LEU A 165 -30.07 3.88 -11.89
C LEU A 165 -28.97 3.02 -11.29
N VAL A 166 -28.17 3.59 -10.38
CA VAL A 166 -27.06 2.91 -9.70
C VAL A 166 -27.03 3.24 -8.22
N GLU A 167 -26.54 2.27 -7.45
CA GLU A 167 -26.13 2.44 -6.04
C GLU A 167 -24.61 2.28 -5.97
N ILE A 168 -23.94 3.02 -5.09
CA ILE A 168 -22.50 2.97 -4.88
C ILE A 168 -22.27 2.49 -3.45
N ASP A 169 -21.49 1.42 -3.28
CA ASP A 169 -21.16 0.90 -1.97
C ASP A 169 -19.88 1.55 -1.38
N ASN A 170 -19.59 1.23 -0.11
CA ASN A 170 -18.42 1.77 0.60
C ASN A 170 -17.06 1.29 0.05
N LEU A 171 -17.07 0.33 -0.87
CA LEU A 171 -15.87 -0.19 -1.55
C LEU A 171 -15.74 0.38 -2.97
N ASN A 172 -16.54 1.39 -3.30
CA ASN A 172 -16.59 2.00 -4.64
C ASN A 172 -17.06 1.04 -5.74
N ASN A 173 -17.82 -0.01 -5.41
CA ASN A 173 -18.48 -0.81 -6.42
C ASN A 173 -19.78 -0.12 -6.85
N VAL A 174 -20.05 -0.19 -8.14
CA VAL A 174 -21.28 0.32 -8.75
C VAL A 174 -22.26 -0.81 -8.92
N LYS A 175 -23.39 -0.76 -8.21
CA LYS A 175 -24.52 -1.69 -8.40
C LYS A 175 -25.52 -1.09 -9.38
N ALA A 176 -25.75 -1.76 -10.47
CA ALA A 176 -26.77 -1.38 -11.44
C ALA A 176 -28.17 -1.77 -10.93
N VAL A 177 -29.06 -0.79 -10.73
CA VAL A 177 -30.39 -1.01 -10.14
C VAL A 177 -31.47 -1.07 -11.22
N LYS A 178 -31.45 -0.12 -12.17
CA LYS A 178 -32.44 -0.01 -13.25
C LYS A 178 -31.76 0.11 -14.60
N PRO A 179 -32.40 -0.35 -15.69
CA PRO A 179 -31.88 -0.16 -17.03
C PRO A 179 -31.95 1.31 -17.43
N GLY A 180 -30.98 1.76 -18.21
CA GLY A 180 -30.91 3.15 -18.69
C GLY A 180 -29.47 3.61 -18.94
N ASN A 181 -29.33 4.91 -19.17
CA ASN A 181 -28.01 5.56 -19.30
C ASN A 181 -27.62 6.14 -17.94
N ALA A 182 -26.64 5.55 -17.30
CA ALA A 182 -26.10 6.02 -16.04
C ALA A 182 -24.89 6.92 -16.27
N ARG A 183 -24.71 7.89 -15.37
CA ARG A 183 -23.54 8.77 -15.31
C ARG A 183 -23.03 8.86 -13.89
N LEU A 184 -21.75 8.58 -13.74
CA LEU A 184 -21.03 8.77 -12.47
C LEU A 184 -20.17 10.01 -12.59
N LYS A 185 -20.09 10.77 -11.50
CA LYS A 185 -19.12 11.81 -11.27
C LYS A 185 -18.13 11.33 -10.23
N VAL A 186 -16.84 11.41 -10.54
CA VAL A 186 -15.76 11.04 -9.63
C VAL A 186 -14.90 12.26 -9.36
N GLU A 187 -14.65 12.55 -8.09
CA GLU A 187 -13.96 13.75 -7.64
C GLU A 187 -12.82 13.40 -6.69
N LEU A 188 -11.73 14.16 -6.78
CA LEU A 188 -10.58 14.07 -5.89
C LEU A 188 -9.85 15.41 -5.83
N ASP A 189 -9.68 15.99 -4.65
CA ASP A 189 -8.83 17.17 -4.40
C ASP A 189 -8.98 18.30 -5.44
N GLY A 190 -10.22 18.58 -5.86
CA GLY A 190 -10.54 19.67 -6.79
C GLY A 190 -10.48 19.32 -8.27
N ILE A 191 -10.09 18.10 -8.64
CA ILE A 191 -10.28 17.57 -10.00
C ILE A 191 -11.49 16.66 -10.06
N SER A 192 -12.15 16.60 -11.22
CA SER A 192 -13.29 15.69 -11.41
C SER A 192 -13.32 15.13 -12.83
N THR A 193 -13.89 13.95 -12.95
CA THR A 193 -14.18 13.31 -14.24
C THR A 193 -15.56 12.68 -14.21
N SER A 194 -16.09 12.33 -15.37
CA SER A 194 -17.39 11.68 -15.49
C SER A 194 -17.27 10.43 -16.36
N LEU A 195 -17.95 9.38 -15.93
CA LEU A 195 -18.07 8.12 -16.67
C LEU A 195 -19.54 7.89 -17.01
N SER A 196 -19.86 7.76 -18.29
CA SER A 196 -21.21 7.44 -18.77
C SER A 196 -21.22 6.02 -19.34
N PHE A 197 -22.23 5.23 -18.99
CA PHE A 197 -22.38 3.87 -19.46
C PHE A 197 -23.86 3.48 -19.53
N LYS A 198 -24.15 2.43 -20.31
CA LYS A 198 -25.51 1.92 -20.47
C LYS A 198 -25.72 0.69 -19.60
N ILE A 199 -26.78 0.73 -18.81
CA ILE A 199 -27.30 -0.42 -18.08
C ILE A 199 -28.37 -1.07 -18.93
N LYS A 200 -28.19 -2.35 -19.22
CA LYS A 200 -29.14 -3.17 -19.95
C LYS A 200 -29.98 -3.98 -18.97
N GLU A 201 -31.21 -4.25 -19.33
CA GLU A 201 -32.02 -5.24 -18.62
C GLU A 201 -31.37 -6.61 -18.75
N THR A 202 -31.30 -7.38 -17.65
CA THR A 202 -30.68 -8.68 -17.69
C THR A 202 -31.56 -9.66 -18.45
N PRO A 203 -31.09 -10.27 -19.55
CA PRO A 203 -31.85 -11.26 -20.29
C PRO A 203 -31.82 -12.64 -19.62
N ILE A 204 -31.10 -12.77 -18.47
CA ILE A 204 -30.83 -14.07 -17.85
C ILE A 204 -32.07 -14.59 -17.13
N SER A 205 -32.55 -15.72 -17.55
CA SER A 205 -33.67 -16.45 -16.93
C SER A 205 -33.21 -17.66 -16.12
N LYS A 206 -32.06 -18.27 -16.52
CA LYS A 206 -31.54 -19.50 -15.92
C LYS A 206 -30.03 -19.50 -15.91
N LEU A 207 -29.47 -20.07 -14.85
CA LEU A 207 -28.03 -20.39 -14.74
C LEU A 207 -27.84 -21.91 -14.70
N SER A 208 -26.71 -22.38 -15.21
CA SER A 208 -26.23 -23.75 -15.04
C SER A 208 -24.78 -23.70 -14.61
N ILE A 209 -24.40 -24.44 -13.56
CA ILE A 209 -23.04 -24.52 -13.03
C ILE A 209 -22.56 -25.96 -13.06
N ASN A 210 -21.32 -26.15 -13.53
CA ASN A 210 -20.59 -27.42 -13.50
C ASN A 210 -19.23 -27.18 -12.84
N ALA A 211 -18.73 -28.23 -12.18
CA ALA A 211 -17.37 -28.28 -11.68
C ALA A 211 -16.62 -29.41 -12.41
N ASP A 212 -15.33 -29.24 -12.58
CA ASP A 212 -14.44 -30.30 -13.11
C ASP A 212 -14.19 -31.40 -12.08
N MET A 213 -14.36 -31.08 -10.78
CA MET A 213 -14.29 -32.03 -9.67
C MET A 213 -15.38 -31.73 -8.65
N ASP A 214 -16.01 -32.78 -8.07
CA ASP A 214 -16.96 -32.66 -6.96
C ASP A 214 -16.30 -32.86 -5.59
N VAL A 215 -15.10 -33.48 -5.59
CA VAL A 215 -14.24 -33.71 -4.43
C VAL A 215 -12.82 -33.31 -4.79
N ALA A 216 -12.18 -32.54 -3.93
CA ALA A 216 -10.81 -32.03 -4.14
C ALA A 216 -10.00 -32.09 -2.84
N ARG A 217 -8.68 -31.91 -2.94
CA ARG A 217 -7.80 -31.71 -1.77
C ARG A 217 -7.60 -30.22 -1.53
N THR A 218 -7.24 -29.85 -0.32
CA THR A 218 -6.76 -28.50 -0.02
C THR A 218 -5.57 -28.15 -0.94
N GLY A 219 -5.64 -26.97 -1.56
CA GLY A 219 -4.64 -26.51 -2.53
C GLY A 219 -4.91 -26.89 -3.98
N ASP A 220 -5.82 -27.84 -4.27
CA ASP A 220 -6.23 -28.15 -5.64
C ASP A 220 -7.03 -26.98 -6.21
N VAL A 221 -6.85 -26.70 -7.51
CA VAL A 221 -7.61 -25.71 -8.25
C VAL A 221 -8.81 -26.38 -8.87
N VAL A 222 -10.01 -26.09 -8.36
CA VAL A 222 -11.27 -26.57 -8.94
C VAL A 222 -11.85 -25.53 -9.86
N LYS A 223 -12.18 -25.90 -11.11
CA LYS A 223 -12.76 -25.01 -12.11
C LYS A 223 -14.28 -25.15 -12.15
N PHE A 224 -14.97 -24.08 -11.78
CA PHE A 224 -16.42 -23.96 -11.95
C PHE A 224 -16.71 -23.23 -13.27
N THR A 225 -17.52 -23.86 -14.12
CA THR A 225 -17.98 -23.31 -15.39
C THR A 225 -19.47 -23.03 -15.32
N THR A 226 -19.84 -21.77 -15.51
CA THR A 226 -21.25 -21.34 -15.46
C THR A 226 -21.70 -20.85 -16.81
N THR A 227 -22.88 -21.29 -17.23
CA THR A 227 -23.56 -20.82 -18.43
C THR A 227 -24.88 -20.16 -18.06
N ALA A 228 -25.09 -18.96 -18.58
CA ALA A 228 -26.34 -18.23 -18.44
C ALA A 228 -27.22 -18.43 -19.71
N TYR A 229 -28.51 -18.51 -19.49
CA TYR A 229 -29.51 -18.69 -20.57
C TYR A 229 -30.62 -17.63 -20.47
N ASP A 230 -31.08 -17.15 -21.60
CA ASP A 230 -32.26 -16.29 -21.70
C ASP A 230 -33.60 -17.10 -21.54
N SER A 231 -34.74 -16.42 -21.61
CA SER A 231 -36.04 -17.05 -21.49
C SER A 231 -36.37 -17.98 -22.62
N LYS A 232 -35.66 -17.90 -23.76
CA LYS A 232 -35.80 -18.77 -24.93
C LYS A 232 -34.85 -19.96 -24.92
N GLY A 233 -33.98 -20.05 -23.90
CA GLY A 233 -32.97 -21.09 -23.77
C GLY A 233 -31.68 -20.84 -24.56
N ASN A 234 -31.49 -19.66 -25.14
CA ASN A 234 -30.25 -19.31 -25.81
C ASN A 234 -29.19 -18.94 -24.79
N LYS A 235 -27.91 -19.27 -25.07
CA LYS A 235 -26.80 -18.84 -24.23
C LYS A 235 -26.62 -17.31 -24.28
N VAL A 236 -26.50 -16.71 -23.12
CA VAL A 236 -26.17 -15.27 -22.99
C VAL A 236 -24.65 -15.15 -22.96
N ALA A 237 -24.08 -14.60 -24.04
CA ALA A 237 -22.67 -14.27 -24.09
C ALA A 237 -22.37 -13.13 -23.10
N ASP A 238 -21.17 -13.14 -22.51
CA ASP A 238 -20.68 -12.11 -21.62
C ASP A 238 -21.59 -11.83 -20.41
N ALA A 239 -22.28 -12.88 -19.93
CA ALA A 239 -23.10 -12.79 -18.74
C ALA A 239 -22.24 -12.32 -17.55
N PRO A 240 -22.70 -11.33 -16.76
CA PRO A 240 -21.97 -10.80 -15.62
C PRO A 240 -22.03 -11.78 -14.44
N LEU A 241 -21.17 -12.79 -14.47
CA LEU A 241 -21.11 -13.81 -13.44
C LEU A 241 -20.27 -13.33 -12.26
N ASN A 242 -20.85 -13.38 -11.05
CA ASN A 242 -20.13 -13.14 -9.82
C ASN A 242 -20.07 -14.45 -9.03
N TYR A 243 -18.84 -14.85 -8.69
CA TYR A 243 -18.58 -16.06 -7.91
C TYR A 243 -18.34 -15.70 -6.46
N SER A 244 -18.95 -16.48 -5.58
CA SER A 244 -18.71 -16.41 -4.13
C SER A 244 -18.69 -17.81 -3.55
N PHE A 245 -18.19 -17.96 -2.33
CA PHE A 245 -18.26 -19.23 -1.62
C PHE A 245 -18.65 -19.01 -0.16
N SER A 246 -19.25 -20.04 0.40
CA SER A 246 -19.36 -20.24 1.85
C SER A 246 -18.83 -21.64 2.17
N GLY A 247 -18.41 -21.85 3.40
CA GLY A 247 -17.84 -23.13 3.78
C GLY A 247 -18.03 -23.46 5.25
N ASP A 248 -17.98 -24.77 5.54
CA ASP A 248 -17.96 -25.35 6.89
C ASP A 248 -16.74 -26.23 7.03
N SER A 249 -15.76 -25.83 7.86
CA SER A 249 -14.54 -26.58 8.07
C SER A 249 -14.84 -27.90 8.79
N PHE A 250 -14.14 -28.99 8.40
CA PHE A 250 -14.19 -30.23 9.14
C PHE A 250 -13.60 -30.12 10.54
N ASP A 251 -12.57 -29.31 10.70
CA ASP A 251 -12.07 -28.90 12.00
C ASP A 251 -12.87 -27.70 12.53
N LYS A 252 -13.71 -27.97 13.53
CA LYS A 252 -14.57 -26.93 14.14
C LYS A 252 -13.81 -25.85 14.91
N SER A 253 -12.52 -26.02 15.16
CA SER A 253 -11.65 -24.99 15.73
C SER A 253 -11.13 -23.98 14.68
N THR A 254 -11.31 -24.27 13.40
CA THR A 254 -10.87 -23.43 12.29
C THR A 254 -12.05 -22.91 11.46
N THR A 255 -11.87 -21.73 10.88
CA THR A 255 -12.84 -21.19 9.92
C THR A 255 -12.54 -21.71 8.52
N ALA A 256 -13.59 -22.07 7.76
CA ALA A 256 -13.41 -22.43 6.36
C ALA A 256 -12.81 -21.26 5.57
N ALA A 257 -11.68 -21.50 4.92
CA ALA A 257 -10.95 -20.50 4.15
C ALA A 257 -10.67 -20.99 2.74
N GLY A 258 -10.62 -20.05 1.79
CA GLY A 258 -10.34 -20.32 0.40
C GLY A 258 -10.29 -19.06 -0.44
N LEU A 259 -9.99 -19.23 -1.71
CA LEU A 259 -9.95 -18.15 -2.70
C LEU A 259 -10.77 -18.53 -3.93
N ILE A 260 -11.66 -17.64 -4.37
CA ILE A 260 -12.36 -17.79 -5.63
C ILE A 260 -12.07 -16.60 -6.55
N LYS A 261 -11.86 -16.87 -7.83
CA LYS A 261 -11.62 -15.87 -8.86
C LYS A 261 -12.84 -15.66 -9.74
N ASP A 262 -12.95 -14.50 -10.39
CA ASP A 262 -14.05 -14.15 -11.30
C ASP A 262 -14.16 -15.09 -12.50
N ASP A 263 -13.12 -15.82 -12.84
CA ASP A 263 -13.15 -16.84 -13.89
C ASP A 263 -13.66 -18.20 -13.40
N GLY A 264 -14.06 -18.33 -12.13
CA GLY A 264 -14.60 -19.54 -11.52
C GLY A 264 -13.56 -20.54 -11.02
N ARG A 265 -12.28 -20.16 -10.89
CA ARG A 265 -11.27 -21.00 -10.22
C ARG A 265 -11.37 -20.83 -8.71
N PHE A 266 -11.52 -21.93 -8.01
CA PHE A 266 -11.59 -21.98 -6.55
C PHE A 266 -10.47 -22.84 -5.99
N VAL A 267 -9.89 -22.41 -4.88
CA VAL A 267 -8.93 -23.16 -4.09
C VAL A 267 -9.37 -23.12 -2.63
N ALA A 268 -9.51 -24.30 -2.00
CA ALA A 268 -9.75 -24.38 -0.55
C ALA A 268 -8.41 -24.39 0.19
N GLU A 269 -8.29 -23.56 1.22
CA GLU A 269 -7.13 -23.52 2.13
C GLU A 269 -7.32 -24.41 3.34
N THR A 270 -8.58 -24.68 3.73
CA THR A 270 -8.94 -25.59 4.83
C THR A 270 -9.82 -26.73 4.32
N ALA A 271 -9.64 -27.93 4.89
CA ALA A 271 -10.51 -29.06 4.58
C ALA A 271 -11.93 -28.84 5.13
N GLY A 272 -12.94 -29.07 4.30
CA GLY A 272 -14.34 -28.77 4.66
C GLY A 272 -15.33 -29.04 3.55
N LYS A 273 -16.57 -28.62 3.79
CA LYS A 273 -17.63 -28.58 2.78
C LYS A 273 -17.81 -27.15 2.33
N TYR A 274 -17.76 -26.93 1.04
CA TYR A 274 -17.91 -25.62 0.43
C TYR A 274 -19.15 -25.57 -0.46
N LEU A 275 -19.80 -24.43 -0.48
CA LEU A 275 -20.88 -24.15 -1.40
C LEU A 275 -20.46 -22.98 -2.28
N ILE A 276 -20.23 -23.25 -3.55
CA ILE A 276 -19.86 -22.23 -4.53
C ILE A 276 -21.14 -21.68 -5.12
N THR A 277 -21.36 -20.39 -4.97
CA THR A 277 -22.56 -19.68 -5.45
C THR A 277 -22.17 -18.73 -6.57
N VAL A 278 -22.92 -18.77 -7.65
CA VAL A 278 -22.80 -17.87 -8.78
C VAL A 278 -24.06 -17.05 -8.92
N THR A 279 -23.89 -15.76 -9.03
CA THR A 279 -25.00 -14.83 -9.27
C THR A 279 -24.82 -14.11 -10.61
N ALA A 280 -25.93 -13.83 -11.28
CA ALA A 280 -25.96 -13.02 -12.49
C ALA A 280 -27.29 -12.26 -12.55
N GLY A 281 -27.24 -10.96 -12.29
CA GLY A 281 -28.44 -10.18 -12.03
C GLY A 281 -29.18 -10.71 -10.78
N GLU A 282 -30.48 -10.98 -10.93
CA GLU A 282 -31.31 -11.53 -9.85
C GLU A 282 -31.27 -13.08 -9.76
N LYS A 283 -30.54 -13.74 -10.64
CA LYS A 283 -30.44 -15.19 -10.66
C LYS A 283 -29.22 -15.68 -9.92
N SER A 284 -29.39 -16.75 -9.17
CA SER A 284 -28.31 -17.43 -8.48
C SER A 284 -28.40 -18.95 -8.65
N ILE A 285 -27.26 -19.61 -8.59
CA ILE A 285 -27.17 -21.07 -8.56
C ILE A 285 -25.95 -21.43 -7.69
N SER A 286 -26.07 -22.54 -6.96
CA SER A 286 -24.98 -23.01 -6.10
C SER A 286 -24.63 -24.46 -6.43
N LYS A 287 -23.35 -24.80 -6.24
CA LYS A 287 -22.84 -26.17 -6.39
C LYS A 287 -21.94 -26.52 -5.19
N PRO A 288 -22.19 -27.66 -4.53
CA PRO A 288 -21.33 -28.12 -3.44
C PRO A 288 -19.99 -28.65 -3.95
N LEU A 289 -18.97 -28.56 -3.08
CA LEU A 289 -17.63 -29.14 -3.23
C LEU A 289 -17.18 -29.66 -1.85
N VAL A 290 -16.52 -30.81 -1.83
CA VAL A 290 -15.97 -31.41 -0.59
C VAL A 290 -14.47 -31.60 -0.72
#